data_73293f0ce7ccc477412f13195305edfd
#
_entry.id   73293f0ce7ccc477412f13195305edfd
#
_cell.length_a   1.000
_cell.length_b   1.000
_cell.length_c   1.000
_cell.angle_alpha   90.00
_cell.angle_beta   90.00
_cell.angle_gamma   90.00
#
_symmetry.space_group_name_H-M   'P 1'
#
loop_
_entity.id
_entity.type
_entity.pdbx_description
1 polymer ?
#
loop_
_entity_poly.entity_id
_entity_poly.type
_entity_poly.pdbx_seq_one_letter_code
_entity_poly.pdbx_strand_id
1 'polypeptide(L)'
;SLDAAFPDRPCVMYSGDGHTLWLNSRALEALGVTRDSEPPAGGSYDKDANGELTGIAHEAAAMQLLPRCLEWLGEDRIASAYADQMRRMAEQGITSICDMSLMPMPGCDFIRDDVYDKLQAAGKLGIRAHLFPTLLDDQSRLEELQTRYANNALLSAPGFKQFFDGVSSEHTAYLTDPYTNPRFPGDQGRLTVPVERMRKLVLAAAERGHTVRIHVIGDGAIHAALDIFEEAAELYGLPQHGHNTLEHLENLLPQDIDRLRKLNVIASSQPCHITLDPGGPERDLGLERSRIMWPFATYKQRGIRQAFGTDSPITAVTSMNVLYTAITRQDPRSHWPEGGWLPSERIDAATALRNYTLGSAYAA
;
A
#
# COMPACT_ATOMS: atom_id res chain seq x y z
N SER A 1 14.73 -24.49 -10.97
CA SER A 1 15.21 -23.53 -9.96
C SER A 1 15.79 -22.30 -10.64
N LEU A 2 15.88 -21.19 -9.93
CA LEU A 2 16.57 -19.98 -10.42
C LEU A 2 18.08 -20.24 -10.66
N ASP A 3 18.69 -21.13 -9.90
CA ASP A 3 20.09 -21.52 -10.10
C ASP A 3 20.34 -22.15 -11.46
N ALA A 4 19.39 -22.97 -11.94
CA ALA A 4 19.50 -23.57 -13.27
C ALA A 4 19.37 -22.54 -14.40
N ALA A 5 18.55 -21.50 -14.20
CA ALA A 5 18.34 -20.44 -15.19
C ALA A 5 19.44 -19.36 -15.14
N PHE A 6 20.01 -19.10 -13.97
CA PHE A 6 21.00 -18.04 -13.73
C PHE A 6 22.13 -18.53 -12.82
N PRO A 7 23.01 -19.47 -13.31
CA PRO A 7 24.02 -20.09 -12.45
C PRO A 7 25.15 -19.14 -12.05
N ASP A 8 25.45 -18.11 -12.86
CA ASP A 8 26.67 -17.31 -12.75
C ASP A 8 26.47 -15.92 -12.14
N ARG A 9 25.21 -15.55 -11.82
CA ARG A 9 24.90 -14.20 -11.32
C ARG A 9 23.76 -14.23 -10.29
N PRO A 10 23.74 -13.26 -9.36
CA PRO A 10 22.59 -13.07 -8.49
C PRO A 10 21.30 -12.86 -9.30
N CYS A 11 20.26 -13.59 -8.93
CA CYS A 11 18.93 -13.45 -9.49
C CYS A 11 17.91 -13.37 -8.37
N VAL A 12 17.05 -12.36 -8.44
CA VAL A 12 15.98 -12.13 -7.47
C VAL A 12 14.69 -11.88 -8.24
N MET A 13 13.65 -12.59 -7.87
CA MET A 13 12.29 -12.34 -8.34
C MET A 13 11.44 -11.84 -7.16
N TYR A 14 10.69 -10.78 -7.41
CA TYR A 14 9.78 -10.21 -6.45
C TYR A 14 8.36 -10.67 -6.78
N SER A 15 7.62 -11.16 -5.78
CA SER A 15 6.24 -11.61 -5.99
C SER A 15 5.32 -10.46 -6.38
N GLY A 16 4.27 -10.77 -7.12
CA GLY A 16 3.31 -9.78 -7.59
C GLY A 16 2.52 -9.08 -6.49
N ASP A 17 2.42 -9.70 -5.32
CA ASP A 17 1.79 -9.13 -4.13
C ASP A 17 2.73 -8.25 -3.29
N GLY A 18 4.03 -8.24 -3.63
CA GLY A 18 5.01 -7.43 -2.92
C GLY A 18 5.50 -7.98 -1.58
N HIS A 19 5.17 -9.22 -1.21
CA HIS A 19 5.46 -9.76 0.13
C HIS A 19 6.52 -10.87 0.15
N THR A 20 6.98 -11.35 -1.00
CA THR A 20 7.92 -12.47 -1.10
C THR A 20 9.04 -12.19 -2.10
N LEU A 21 10.27 -12.57 -1.73
CA LEU A 21 11.40 -12.66 -2.66
C LEU A 21 11.75 -14.12 -2.92
N TRP A 22 12.05 -14.44 -4.18
CA TRP A 22 12.66 -15.68 -4.59
C TRP A 22 14.07 -15.41 -5.12
N LEU A 23 15.08 -15.92 -4.39
CA LEU A 23 16.50 -15.67 -4.61
C LEU A 23 17.18 -16.98 -5.06
N ASN A 24 18.12 -16.87 -6.01
CA ASN A 24 19.00 -17.99 -6.29
C ASN A 24 20.16 -18.05 -5.28
N SER A 25 20.94 -19.14 -5.30
CA SER A 25 22.07 -19.35 -4.38
C SER A 25 23.10 -18.23 -4.45
N ARG A 26 23.34 -17.67 -5.64
CA ARG A 26 24.26 -16.52 -5.83
C ARG A 26 23.75 -15.24 -5.16
N ALA A 27 22.42 -15.02 -5.17
CA ALA A 27 21.83 -13.88 -4.50
C ALA A 27 21.90 -14.04 -2.98
N LEU A 28 21.62 -15.23 -2.44
CA LEU A 28 21.78 -15.52 -1.01
C LEU A 28 23.23 -15.30 -0.56
N GLU A 29 24.21 -15.83 -1.33
CA GLU A 29 25.64 -15.63 -1.07
C GLU A 29 26.02 -14.14 -1.06
N ALA A 30 25.62 -13.37 -2.08
CA ALA A 30 25.91 -11.94 -2.20
C ALA A 30 25.28 -11.11 -1.08
N LEU A 31 24.15 -11.56 -0.54
CA LEU A 31 23.46 -10.93 0.58
C LEU A 31 23.96 -11.41 1.95
N GLY A 32 24.85 -12.43 1.97
CA GLY A 32 25.33 -13.02 3.21
C GLY A 32 24.26 -13.78 4.00
N VAL A 33 23.22 -14.28 3.31
CA VAL A 33 22.15 -15.07 3.92
C VAL A 33 22.53 -16.55 3.83
N THR A 34 22.60 -17.20 4.98
CA THR A 34 22.99 -18.61 5.14
C THR A 34 21.87 -19.40 5.83
N ARG A 35 22.00 -20.73 5.87
CA ARG A 35 21.06 -21.59 6.61
C ARG A 35 20.92 -21.23 8.10
N ASP A 36 21.95 -20.60 8.69
CA ASP A 36 22.01 -20.24 10.09
C ASP A 36 21.58 -18.76 10.32
N SER A 37 21.22 -18.04 9.26
CA SER A 37 20.73 -16.67 9.37
C SER A 37 19.37 -16.64 10.04
N GLU A 38 19.24 -15.78 11.09
CA GLU A 38 17.98 -15.51 11.75
C GLU A 38 17.20 -14.46 10.95
N PRO A 39 15.93 -14.73 10.58
CA PRO A 39 15.10 -13.72 9.93
C PRO A 39 14.73 -12.61 10.92
N PRO A 40 14.46 -11.37 10.43
CA PRO A 40 13.93 -10.32 11.27
C PRO A 40 12.54 -10.69 11.83
N ALA A 41 12.14 -10.04 12.93
CA ALA A 41 10.82 -10.24 13.52
C ALA A 41 9.72 -9.97 12.47
N GLY A 42 8.78 -10.90 12.32
CA GLY A 42 7.72 -10.84 11.29
C GLY A 42 8.14 -11.32 9.91
N GLY A 43 9.37 -11.79 9.71
CA GLY A 43 9.83 -12.42 8.48
C GLY A 43 10.17 -13.90 8.64
N SER A 44 10.40 -14.59 7.53
CA SER A 44 10.87 -15.98 7.52
C SER A 44 11.68 -16.30 6.27
N TYR A 45 12.56 -17.31 6.40
CA TYR A 45 13.25 -17.98 5.27
C TYR A 45 12.75 -19.40 5.17
N ASP A 46 12.30 -19.80 3.98
CA ASP A 46 11.90 -21.19 3.76
C ASP A 46 13.12 -22.11 3.71
N LYS A 47 12.99 -23.26 4.36
CA LYS A 47 14.00 -24.32 4.38
C LYS A 47 13.40 -25.64 3.87
N ASP A 48 14.23 -26.41 3.18
CA ASP A 48 13.88 -27.76 2.75
C ASP A 48 13.92 -28.78 3.92
N ALA A 49 13.63 -30.04 3.64
CA ALA A 49 13.64 -31.10 4.64
C ALA A 49 15.02 -31.34 5.29
N ASN A 50 16.10 -30.87 4.68
CA ASN A 50 17.47 -30.96 5.18
C ASN A 50 17.89 -29.68 5.95
N GLY A 51 17.01 -28.69 6.04
CA GLY A 51 17.28 -27.41 6.66
C GLY A 51 18.07 -26.43 5.78
N GLU A 52 18.21 -26.72 4.48
CA GLU A 52 18.84 -25.80 3.53
C GLU A 52 17.84 -24.78 3.01
N LEU A 53 18.31 -23.56 2.73
CA LEU A 53 17.47 -22.48 2.22
C LEU A 53 16.93 -22.82 0.81
N THR A 54 15.62 -22.67 0.61
CA THR A 54 14.99 -22.83 -0.72
C THR A 54 15.15 -21.60 -1.61
N GLY A 55 15.61 -20.48 -1.03
CA GLY A 55 15.70 -19.18 -1.67
C GLY A 55 14.46 -18.31 -1.50
N ILE A 56 13.44 -18.78 -0.78
CA ILE A 56 12.24 -17.99 -0.53
C ILE A 56 12.38 -17.24 0.78
N ALA A 57 12.17 -15.92 0.72
CA ALA A 57 12.08 -15.03 1.88
C ALA A 57 10.72 -14.36 1.92
N HIS A 58 10.08 -14.36 3.08
CA HIS A 58 8.74 -13.80 3.28
C HIS A 58 8.75 -12.57 4.17
N GLU A 59 7.82 -11.66 3.90
CA GLU A 59 7.48 -10.49 4.70
C GLU A 59 8.72 -9.66 5.08
N ALA A 60 8.93 -9.42 6.38
CA ALA A 60 10.05 -8.62 6.86
C ALA A 60 11.42 -9.11 6.37
N ALA A 61 11.60 -10.43 6.12
CA ALA A 61 12.83 -10.96 5.56
C ALA A 61 13.02 -10.54 4.10
N ALA A 62 11.96 -10.61 3.28
CA ALA A 62 11.97 -10.13 1.91
C ALA A 62 12.27 -8.62 1.86
N MET A 63 11.58 -7.87 2.71
CA MET A 63 11.68 -6.42 2.78
C MET A 63 13.09 -5.95 3.20
N GLN A 64 13.74 -6.64 4.12
CA GLN A 64 15.10 -6.33 4.56
C GLN A 64 16.13 -6.56 3.44
N LEU A 65 15.90 -7.54 2.57
CA LEU A 65 16.83 -7.90 1.49
C LEU A 65 16.64 -7.04 0.24
N LEU A 66 15.42 -6.61 -0.06
CA LEU A 66 15.09 -5.91 -1.31
C LEU A 66 15.94 -4.64 -1.54
N PRO A 67 16.13 -3.72 -0.58
CA PRO A 67 16.96 -2.52 -0.78
C PRO A 67 18.40 -2.89 -1.15
N ARG A 68 18.97 -3.90 -0.51
CA ARG A 68 20.32 -4.39 -0.81
C ARG A 68 20.42 -4.99 -2.22
N CYS A 69 19.34 -5.62 -2.70
CA CYS A 69 19.27 -6.08 -4.09
C CYS A 69 19.22 -4.91 -5.08
N LEU A 70 18.52 -3.82 -4.73
CA LEU A 70 18.43 -2.64 -5.58
C LEU A 70 19.77 -1.92 -5.73
N GLU A 71 20.65 -1.96 -4.73
CA GLU A 71 22.02 -1.41 -4.81
C GLU A 71 22.82 -2.02 -5.96
N TRP A 72 22.56 -3.28 -6.34
CA TRP A 72 23.24 -3.92 -7.47
C TRP A 72 22.92 -3.29 -8.83
N LEU A 73 21.82 -2.54 -8.93
CA LEU A 73 21.42 -1.90 -10.18
C LEU A 73 22.22 -0.63 -10.49
N GLY A 74 22.75 0.04 -9.47
CA GLY A 74 23.42 1.33 -9.57
C GLY A 74 22.43 2.49 -9.83
N GLU A 75 22.81 3.68 -9.39
CA GLU A 75 21.95 4.87 -9.37
C GLU A 75 21.41 5.28 -10.75
N ASP A 76 22.23 5.21 -11.80
CA ASP A 76 21.81 5.62 -13.14
C ASP A 76 20.71 4.72 -13.71
N ARG A 77 20.79 3.41 -13.45
CA ARG A 77 19.74 2.48 -13.89
C ARG A 77 18.46 2.68 -13.09
N ILE A 78 18.58 2.95 -11.78
CA ILE A 78 17.41 3.27 -10.94
C ILE A 78 16.74 4.55 -11.45
N ALA A 79 17.49 5.63 -11.68
CA ALA A 79 16.96 6.87 -12.20
C ALA A 79 16.32 6.71 -13.58
N SER A 80 16.93 5.90 -14.47
CA SER A 80 16.34 5.58 -15.77
C SER A 80 15.02 4.82 -15.63
N ALA A 81 14.93 3.85 -14.72
CA ALA A 81 13.71 3.10 -14.46
C ALA A 81 12.58 3.98 -13.94
N TYR A 82 12.87 4.91 -13.03
CA TYR A 82 11.92 5.91 -12.55
C TYR A 82 11.40 6.80 -13.70
N ALA A 83 12.31 7.33 -14.53
CA ALA A 83 11.95 8.17 -15.67
C ALA A 83 11.05 7.40 -16.67
N ASP A 84 11.39 6.15 -16.98
CA ASP A 84 10.60 5.29 -17.86
C ASP A 84 9.22 4.99 -17.29
N GLN A 85 9.13 4.73 -15.99
CA GLN A 85 7.85 4.48 -15.33
C GLN A 85 6.97 5.73 -15.32
N MET A 86 7.52 6.91 -15.02
CA MET A 86 6.79 8.17 -15.07
C MET A 86 6.29 8.49 -16.48
N ARG A 87 7.09 8.20 -17.49
CA ARG A 87 6.67 8.36 -18.89
C ARG A 87 5.48 7.45 -19.22
N ARG A 88 5.53 6.17 -18.80
CA ARG A 88 4.40 5.22 -18.98
C ARG A 88 3.16 5.70 -18.25
N MET A 89 3.30 6.24 -17.05
CA MET A 89 2.19 6.83 -16.28
C MET A 89 1.59 8.02 -17.03
N ALA A 90 2.43 8.94 -17.53
CA ALA A 90 1.98 10.10 -18.32
C ALA A 90 1.25 9.67 -19.61
N GLU A 91 1.71 8.63 -20.31
CA GLU A 91 1.04 8.04 -21.49
C GLU A 91 -0.37 7.52 -21.16
N GLN A 92 -0.62 7.15 -19.90
CA GLN A 92 -1.95 6.76 -19.39
C GLN A 92 -2.77 7.94 -18.84
N GLY A 93 -2.29 9.18 -19.01
CA GLY A 93 -2.95 10.39 -18.52
C GLY A 93 -2.76 10.65 -17.03
N ILE A 94 -1.88 9.91 -16.35
CA ILE A 94 -1.54 10.14 -14.94
C ILE A 94 -0.57 11.31 -14.87
N THR A 95 -0.94 12.36 -14.15
CA THR A 95 -0.17 13.61 -14.02
C THR A 95 0.42 13.81 -12.63
N SER A 96 0.00 12.99 -11.67
CA SER A 96 0.49 13.02 -10.28
C SER A 96 0.47 11.64 -9.67
N ILE A 97 1.43 11.36 -8.80
CA ILE A 97 1.49 10.14 -7.99
C ILE A 97 1.69 10.49 -6.52
N CYS A 98 1.25 9.59 -5.66
CA CYS A 98 1.69 9.51 -4.27
C CYS A 98 2.70 8.36 -4.17
N ASP A 99 3.95 8.67 -3.88
CA ASP A 99 4.96 7.66 -3.56
C ASP A 99 4.89 7.37 -2.08
N MET A 100 4.52 6.15 -1.73
CA MET A 100 4.12 5.77 -0.38
C MET A 100 5.11 4.83 0.28
N SER A 101 6.39 4.87 -0.10
CA SER A 101 7.39 4.01 0.53
C SER A 101 6.94 2.54 0.58
N LEU A 102 7.32 1.75 -0.39
CA LEU A 102 6.76 0.42 -0.71
C LEU A 102 6.93 -0.68 0.36
N MET A 103 7.43 -0.38 1.56
CA MET A 103 7.87 -1.46 2.44
C MET A 103 7.02 -1.53 3.71
N PRO A 104 6.30 -2.63 3.97
CA PRO A 104 5.56 -2.86 5.21
C PRO A 104 6.48 -3.07 6.42
N MET A 105 7.76 -2.67 6.32
CA MET A 105 8.70 -2.76 7.44
C MET A 105 8.59 -1.55 8.34
N PRO A 106 8.14 -1.71 9.57
CA PRO A 106 8.31 -0.68 10.57
C PRO A 106 9.82 -0.43 10.78
N GLY A 107 10.26 0.79 10.58
CA GLY A 107 11.63 1.20 10.90
C GLY A 107 12.52 1.63 9.72
N CYS A 108 12.04 1.56 8.48
CA CYS A 108 12.78 2.00 7.30
C CYS A 108 11.98 3.00 6.47
N ASP A 109 12.66 4.02 5.96
CA ASP A 109 12.12 4.92 4.94
C ASP A 109 12.72 4.56 3.57
N PHE A 110 11.85 4.37 2.57
CA PHE A 110 12.25 3.94 1.22
C PHE A 110 12.00 5.00 0.15
N ILE A 111 11.60 6.20 0.56
CA ILE A 111 11.46 7.30 -0.39
C ILE A 111 12.83 7.66 -0.97
N ARG A 112 12.92 7.62 -2.29
CA ARG A 112 14.12 7.96 -3.05
C ARG A 112 14.04 9.39 -3.59
N ASP A 113 13.94 10.36 -2.67
CA ASP A 113 13.94 11.79 -2.99
C ASP A 113 15.19 12.22 -3.78
N ASP A 114 16.34 11.58 -3.54
CA ASP A 114 17.57 11.73 -4.31
C ASP A 114 17.37 11.45 -5.82
N VAL A 115 16.59 10.42 -6.15
CA VAL A 115 16.26 10.07 -7.54
C VAL A 115 15.31 11.11 -8.14
N TYR A 116 14.29 11.55 -7.39
CA TYR A 116 13.37 12.61 -7.83
C TYR A 116 14.10 13.92 -8.09
N ASP A 117 14.99 14.34 -7.18
CA ASP A 117 15.82 15.55 -7.33
C ASP A 117 16.71 15.46 -8.58
N LYS A 118 17.37 14.31 -8.80
CA LYS A 118 18.19 14.05 -9.98
C LYS A 118 17.38 14.15 -11.28
N LEU A 119 16.18 13.58 -11.31
CA LEU A 119 15.30 13.64 -12.48
C LEU A 119 14.77 15.05 -12.72
N GLN A 120 14.42 15.78 -11.69
CA GLN A 120 13.98 17.16 -11.80
C GLN A 120 15.11 18.06 -12.34
N ALA A 121 16.32 17.94 -11.79
CA ALA A 121 17.48 18.69 -12.26
C ALA A 121 17.83 18.38 -13.74
N ALA A 122 17.58 17.16 -14.19
CA ALA A 122 17.76 16.74 -15.57
C ALA A 122 16.59 17.10 -16.51
N GLY A 123 15.51 17.71 -16.01
CA GLY A 123 14.29 18.00 -16.78
C GLY A 123 13.53 16.74 -17.22
N LYS A 124 13.71 15.61 -16.51
CA LYS A 124 13.11 14.30 -16.81
C LYS A 124 11.97 13.90 -15.86
N LEU A 125 11.64 14.73 -14.88
CA LEU A 125 10.51 14.54 -14.00
C LEU A 125 9.22 14.90 -14.74
N GLY A 126 8.56 13.92 -15.34
CA GLY A 126 7.43 14.13 -16.26
C GLY A 126 6.07 14.29 -15.58
N ILE A 127 5.96 13.97 -14.28
CA ILE A 127 4.73 14.04 -13.48
C ILE A 127 5.02 14.60 -12.09
N ARG A 128 3.99 15.05 -11.38
CA ARG A 128 4.15 15.45 -9.98
C ARG A 128 4.29 14.24 -9.09
N ALA A 129 5.13 14.33 -8.06
CA ALA A 129 5.23 13.30 -7.03
C ALA A 129 5.02 13.90 -5.64
N HIS A 130 4.09 13.30 -4.91
CA HIS A 130 3.80 13.59 -3.52
C HIS A 130 4.44 12.48 -2.69
N LEU A 131 5.48 12.80 -1.93
CA LEU A 131 6.31 11.84 -1.20
C LEU A 131 5.78 11.66 0.21
N PHE A 132 5.52 10.42 0.60
CA PHE A 132 5.04 10.07 1.92
C PHE A 132 6.07 9.18 2.63
N PRO A 133 7.05 9.79 3.34
CA PRO A 133 8.03 9.02 4.09
C PRO A 133 7.35 8.16 5.16
N THR A 134 8.02 7.10 5.58
CA THR A 134 7.52 6.20 6.60
C THR A 134 7.37 6.92 7.94
N LEU A 135 6.24 6.72 8.62
CA LEU A 135 6.00 7.25 9.96
C LEU A 135 6.84 6.49 10.98
N LEU A 136 7.86 7.12 11.51
CA LEU A 136 8.80 6.61 12.51
C LEU A 136 8.78 7.45 13.79
N ASP A 137 9.54 7.07 14.81
CA ASP A 137 9.71 7.89 16.03
C ASP A 137 10.36 9.23 15.73
N ASP A 138 11.39 9.22 14.88
CA ASP A 138 11.98 10.43 14.35
C ASP A 138 11.15 10.90 13.14
N GLN A 139 10.46 12.00 13.31
CA GLN A 139 9.60 12.61 12.30
C GLN A 139 10.26 13.76 11.53
N SER A 140 11.54 14.04 11.81
CA SER A 140 12.30 15.11 11.17
C SER A 140 12.41 14.95 9.64
N ARG A 141 12.33 13.71 9.14
CA ARG A 141 12.38 13.40 7.71
C ARG A 141 11.27 14.09 6.91
N LEU A 142 10.04 14.12 7.43
CA LEU A 142 8.95 14.84 6.77
C LEU A 142 9.20 16.35 6.76
N GLU A 143 9.63 16.91 7.90
CA GLU A 143 9.89 18.34 8.03
C GLU A 143 11.03 18.80 7.10
N GLU A 144 12.06 17.96 6.93
CA GLU A 144 13.14 18.18 5.95
C GLU A 144 12.59 18.25 4.52
N LEU A 145 11.79 17.24 4.11
CA LEU A 145 11.21 17.20 2.77
C LEU A 145 10.22 18.34 2.53
N GLN A 146 9.41 18.71 3.52
CA GLN A 146 8.48 19.84 3.44
C GLN A 146 9.25 21.16 3.26
N THR A 147 10.34 21.34 3.98
CA THR A 147 11.20 22.53 3.84
C THR A 147 11.86 22.57 2.45
N ARG A 148 12.40 21.45 2.00
CA ARG A 148 13.08 21.32 0.70
C ARG A 148 12.14 21.59 -0.45
N TYR A 149 10.90 21.15 -0.38
CA TYR A 149 9.93 21.23 -1.47
C TYR A 149 8.86 22.32 -1.27
N ALA A 150 9.01 23.22 -0.30
CA ALA A 150 8.00 24.23 0.05
C ALA A 150 7.49 25.07 -1.14
N ASN A 151 8.34 25.33 -2.13
CA ASN A 151 8.00 26.10 -3.34
C ASN A 151 8.19 25.28 -4.62
N ASN A 152 8.18 23.95 -4.54
CA ASN A 152 8.38 23.10 -5.69
C ASN A 152 7.02 22.74 -6.32
N ALA A 153 6.89 22.99 -7.64
CA ALA A 153 5.65 22.73 -8.38
C ALA A 153 5.44 21.24 -8.71
N LEU A 154 6.49 20.43 -8.64
CA LEU A 154 6.47 19.03 -9.05
C LEU A 154 6.66 18.06 -7.88
N LEU A 155 7.30 18.47 -6.80
CA LEU A 155 7.58 17.65 -5.63
C LEU A 155 6.97 18.27 -4.38
N SER A 156 6.38 17.44 -3.54
CA SER A 156 5.86 17.82 -2.22
C SER A 156 5.94 16.64 -1.24
N ALA A 157 5.82 16.92 0.05
CA ALA A 157 5.74 15.91 1.10
C ALA A 157 4.55 16.23 2.03
N PRO A 158 3.32 15.76 1.70
CA PRO A 158 2.11 16.19 2.40
C PRO A 158 1.95 15.56 3.79
N GLY A 159 2.52 14.38 4.03
CA GLY A 159 2.34 13.61 5.26
C GLY A 159 3.16 12.33 5.28
N PHE A 160 2.87 11.48 6.25
CA PHE A 160 3.53 10.19 6.43
C PHE A 160 2.75 9.02 5.86
N LYS A 161 3.44 7.91 5.61
CA LYS A 161 2.86 6.58 5.34
C LYS A 161 3.23 5.59 6.44
N GLN A 162 2.29 4.71 6.80
CA GLN A 162 2.57 3.53 7.63
C GLN A 162 1.68 2.36 7.21
N PHE A 163 2.15 1.14 7.49
CA PHE A 163 1.39 -0.09 7.36
C PHE A 163 0.89 -0.53 8.73
N PHE A 164 -0.37 -0.96 8.82
CA PHE A 164 -0.92 -1.42 10.09
C PHE A 164 -1.22 -2.92 10.06
N ASP A 165 -1.57 -3.47 8.90
CA ASP A 165 -1.74 -4.91 8.69
C ASP A 165 -1.17 -5.33 7.32
N GLY A 166 -1.47 -6.55 6.89
CA GLY A 166 -1.11 -7.08 5.58
C GLY A 166 -2.32 -7.24 4.66
N VAL A 167 -2.38 -8.35 3.92
CA VAL A 167 -3.37 -8.62 2.86
C VAL A 167 -4.21 -9.85 3.15
N SER A 168 -5.48 -9.88 2.67
CA SER A 168 -6.42 -10.99 2.93
C SER A 168 -5.95 -12.29 2.29
N SER A 169 -5.44 -12.27 1.06
CA SER A 169 -4.98 -13.47 0.34
C SER A 169 -3.84 -14.22 1.05
N GLU A 170 -3.04 -13.51 1.85
CA GLU A 170 -1.96 -14.08 2.65
C GLU A 170 -2.37 -14.36 4.11
N HIS A 171 -3.64 -14.15 4.49
CA HIS A 171 -4.11 -14.21 5.87
C HIS A 171 -3.31 -13.33 6.82
N THR A 172 -2.90 -12.16 6.33
CA THR A 172 -2.15 -11.17 7.12
C THR A 172 -2.93 -9.88 7.35
N ALA A 173 -4.09 -9.70 6.70
CA ALA A 173 -5.05 -8.66 7.08
C ALA A 173 -5.65 -8.98 8.45
N TYR A 174 -5.66 -8.00 9.38
CA TYR A 174 -6.10 -8.21 10.76
C TYR A 174 -7.62 -8.04 10.87
N LEU A 175 -8.31 -9.15 11.20
CA LEU A 175 -9.76 -9.26 11.26
C LEU A 175 -10.25 -9.32 12.72
N THR A 176 -11.47 -8.85 12.96
CA THR A 176 -12.17 -8.99 14.25
C THR A 176 -12.62 -10.42 14.49
N ASP A 177 -13.07 -11.12 13.43
CA ASP A 177 -13.45 -12.52 13.46
C ASP A 177 -12.49 -13.36 12.60
N PRO A 178 -12.24 -14.64 12.93
CA PRO A 178 -11.35 -15.50 12.14
C PRO A 178 -11.74 -15.59 10.67
N TYR A 179 -10.76 -15.87 9.82
CA TYR A 179 -10.98 -16.25 8.41
C TYR A 179 -11.91 -17.48 8.35
N THR A 180 -12.72 -17.58 7.30
CA THR A 180 -13.61 -18.74 7.11
C THR A 180 -12.86 -20.00 6.67
N ASN A 181 -11.66 -19.84 6.09
CA ASN A 181 -10.72 -20.88 5.68
C ASN A 181 -9.41 -20.79 6.48
N PRO A 182 -9.44 -20.82 7.83
CA PRO A 182 -8.31 -20.49 8.67
C PRO A 182 -7.13 -21.44 8.42
N ARG A 183 -5.89 -20.89 8.40
CA ARG A 183 -4.65 -21.67 8.30
C ARG A 183 -4.31 -22.38 9.62
N PHE A 184 -4.80 -21.84 10.74
CA PHE A 184 -4.68 -22.40 12.09
C PHE A 184 -5.88 -21.96 12.95
N PRO A 185 -6.17 -22.64 14.07
CA PRO A 185 -7.28 -22.27 14.95
C PRO A 185 -7.19 -20.80 15.41
N GLY A 186 -8.23 -20.01 15.17
CA GLY A 186 -8.28 -18.59 15.54
C GLY A 186 -7.51 -17.66 14.62
N ASP A 187 -7.21 -18.07 13.39
CA ASP A 187 -6.53 -17.25 12.38
C ASP A 187 -7.34 -15.98 12.06
N GLN A 188 -6.90 -14.87 12.59
CA GLN A 188 -7.46 -13.53 12.38
C GLN A 188 -6.48 -12.60 11.65
N GLY A 189 -5.40 -13.14 11.07
CA GLY A 189 -4.32 -12.33 10.56
C GLY A 189 -3.49 -11.67 11.68
N ARG A 190 -2.86 -10.55 11.36
CA ARG A 190 -1.97 -9.87 12.33
C ARG A 190 -1.73 -8.41 11.98
N LEU A 191 -1.44 -7.61 12.97
CA LEU A 191 -0.93 -6.27 12.79
C LEU A 191 0.59 -6.31 12.50
N THR A 192 1.07 -5.43 11.60
CA THR A 192 2.51 -5.23 11.33
C THR A 192 3.16 -4.34 12.39
N VAL A 193 2.37 -3.45 13.00
CA VAL A 193 2.76 -2.57 14.09
C VAL A 193 1.76 -2.77 15.23
N PRO A 194 2.19 -3.01 16.49
CA PRO A 194 1.26 -3.10 17.62
C PRO A 194 0.41 -1.83 17.77
N VAL A 195 -0.84 -1.96 18.20
CA VAL A 195 -1.80 -0.83 18.35
C VAL A 195 -1.20 0.33 19.14
N GLU A 196 -0.63 0.05 20.31
CA GLU A 196 -0.03 1.10 21.17
C GLU A 196 1.15 1.81 20.50
N ARG A 197 1.87 1.10 19.67
CA ARG A 197 2.97 1.69 18.88
C ARG A 197 2.44 2.60 17.79
N MET A 198 1.45 2.15 17.01
CA MET A 198 0.80 2.94 15.99
C MET A 198 0.15 4.19 16.60
N ARG A 199 -0.56 4.02 17.71
CA ARG A 199 -1.15 5.11 18.49
C ARG A 199 -0.13 6.17 18.84
N LYS A 200 1.01 5.78 19.46
CA LYS A 200 2.08 6.71 19.82
C LYS A 200 2.61 7.50 18.62
N LEU A 201 2.84 6.82 17.50
CA LEU A 201 3.35 7.44 16.28
C LEU A 201 2.36 8.45 15.68
N VAL A 202 1.09 8.07 15.56
CA VAL A 202 0.03 8.92 15.00
C VAL A 202 -0.25 10.13 15.88
N LEU A 203 -0.30 9.95 17.21
CA LEU A 203 -0.52 11.07 18.13
C LEU A 203 0.64 12.07 18.07
N ALA A 204 1.90 11.59 17.99
CA ALA A 204 3.06 12.46 17.82
C ALA A 204 3.05 13.23 16.47
N ALA A 205 2.54 12.62 15.42
CA ALA A 205 2.35 13.31 14.13
C ALA A 205 1.23 14.35 14.21
N ALA A 206 0.09 14.00 14.82
CA ALA A 206 -1.05 14.91 15.00
C ALA A 206 -0.71 16.12 15.87
N GLU A 207 0.07 15.94 16.94
CA GLU A 207 0.56 17.03 17.80
C GLU A 207 1.36 18.08 17.01
N ARG A 208 2.07 17.64 15.96
CA ARG A 208 2.85 18.51 15.06
C ARG A 208 2.04 19.03 13.86
N GLY A 209 0.76 18.66 13.76
CA GLY A 209 -0.10 19.03 12.65
C GLY A 209 0.13 18.24 11.37
N HIS A 210 0.86 17.13 11.42
CA HIS A 210 1.11 16.24 10.28
C HIS A 210 -0.04 15.27 10.07
N THR A 211 -0.26 14.88 8.80
CA THR A 211 -1.23 13.87 8.42
C THR A 211 -0.56 12.52 8.16
N VAL A 212 -1.35 11.46 8.26
CA VAL A 212 -0.87 10.09 8.08
C VAL A 212 -1.77 9.34 7.10
N ARG A 213 -1.15 8.60 6.19
CA ARG A 213 -1.78 7.58 5.35
C ARG A 213 -1.47 6.21 5.93
N ILE A 214 -2.49 5.43 6.21
CA ILE A 214 -2.31 4.11 6.83
C ILE A 214 -2.86 3.05 5.88
N HIS A 215 -2.02 2.05 5.53
CA HIS A 215 -2.47 0.81 4.90
C HIS A 215 -3.28 0.01 5.91
N VAL A 216 -4.53 -0.27 5.58
CA VAL A 216 -5.45 -1.07 6.37
C VAL A 216 -6.39 -1.86 5.45
N ILE A 217 -6.38 -3.17 5.57
CA ILE A 217 -7.22 -4.08 4.79
C ILE A 217 -8.24 -4.79 5.66
N GLY A 218 -7.83 -5.32 6.81
CA GLY A 218 -8.70 -6.01 7.74
C GLY A 218 -9.58 -5.07 8.55
N ASP A 219 -10.80 -5.51 8.85
CA ASP A 219 -11.77 -4.73 9.62
C ASP A 219 -11.29 -4.39 11.03
N GLY A 220 -10.52 -5.27 11.67
CA GLY A 220 -9.89 -5.00 12.96
C GLY A 220 -8.81 -3.91 12.89
N ALA A 221 -8.01 -3.88 11.81
CA ALA A 221 -7.01 -2.84 11.61
C ALA A 221 -7.67 -1.49 11.29
N ILE A 222 -8.73 -1.48 10.47
CA ILE A 222 -9.50 -0.28 10.13
C ILE A 222 -10.14 0.32 11.39
N HIS A 223 -10.78 -0.53 12.21
CA HIS A 223 -11.40 -0.12 13.46
C HIS A 223 -10.37 0.53 14.40
N ALA A 224 -9.25 -0.15 14.64
CA ALA A 224 -8.18 0.38 15.48
C ALA A 224 -7.55 1.69 14.94
N ALA A 225 -7.38 1.82 13.62
CA ALA A 225 -6.88 3.05 13.01
C ALA A 225 -7.85 4.23 13.22
N LEU A 226 -9.16 3.98 13.11
CA LEU A 226 -10.19 4.99 13.36
C LEU A 226 -10.26 5.38 14.83
N ASP A 227 -10.07 4.44 15.77
CA ASP A 227 -9.97 4.76 17.20
C ASP A 227 -8.80 5.71 17.48
N ILE A 228 -7.65 5.44 16.88
CA ILE A 228 -6.45 6.29 17.01
C ILE A 228 -6.70 7.68 16.39
N PHE A 229 -7.33 7.77 15.23
CA PHE A 229 -7.66 9.07 14.61
C PHE A 229 -8.72 9.84 15.40
N GLU A 230 -9.67 9.17 16.05
CA GLU A 230 -10.66 9.80 16.93
C GLU A 230 -9.98 10.41 18.16
N GLU A 231 -9.10 9.65 18.82
CA GLU A 231 -8.30 10.16 19.93
C GLU A 231 -7.40 11.34 19.52
N ALA A 232 -6.72 11.24 18.36
CA ALA A 232 -5.93 12.34 17.84
C ALA A 232 -6.76 13.60 17.60
N ALA A 233 -7.98 13.45 17.07
CA ALA A 233 -8.91 14.57 16.85
C ALA A 233 -9.43 15.16 18.17
N GLU A 234 -9.63 14.35 19.21
CA GLU A 234 -10.02 14.82 20.54
C GLU A 234 -8.89 15.62 21.21
N LEU A 235 -7.65 15.19 21.07
CA LEU A 235 -6.48 15.82 21.71
C LEU A 235 -6.00 17.08 20.97
N TYR A 236 -5.96 17.02 19.62
CA TYR A 236 -5.27 18.02 18.80
C TYR A 236 -6.18 18.67 17.75
N GLY A 237 -7.44 18.24 17.63
CA GLY A 237 -8.37 18.66 16.58
C GLY A 237 -8.14 17.90 15.26
N LEU A 238 -9.02 18.14 14.30
CA LEU A 238 -8.84 17.61 12.94
C LEU A 238 -7.68 18.34 12.24
N PRO A 239 -6.95 17.66 11.33
CA PRO A 239 -5.86 18.28 10.58
C PRO A 239 -6.30 19.59 9.91
N GLN A 240 -5.52 20.66 10.09
CA GLN A 240 -5.77 21.97 9.48
C GLN A 240 -5.29 22.02 8.03
N HIS A 241 -4.27 21.23 7.71
CA HIS A 241 -3.68 21.10 6.39
C HIS A 241 -3.58 19.63 6.03
N GLY A 242 -4.00 19.28 4.79
CA GLY A 242 -4.05 17.90 4.35
C GLY A 242 -5.12 17.05 5.04
N HIS A 243 -5.06 15.75 4.87
CA HIS A 243 -6.07 14.81 5.37
C HIS A 243 -5.42 13.51 5.83
N ASN A 244 -5.88 12.98 6.95
CA ASN A 244 -5.63 11.57 7.25
C ASN A 244 -6.33 10.69 6.22
N THR A 245 -5.68 9.63 5.81
CA THR A 245 -6.13 8.75 4.74
C THR A 245 -6.01 7.30 5.17
N LEU A 246 -7.01 6.51 4.93
CA LEU A 246 -6.94 5.05 5.01
C LEU A 246 -6.87 4.48 3.60
N GLU A 247 -5.83 3.68 3.35
CA GLU A 247 -5.59 3.03 2.07
C GLU A 247 -6.22 1.63 2.05
N HIS A 248 -6.72 1.25 0.89
CA HIS A 248 -7.38 -0.01 0.58
C HIS A 248 -8.81 -0.09 1.11
N LEU A 249 -9.02 -0.10 2.44
CA LEU A 249 -10.34 -0.17 3.05
C LEU A 249 -11.19 -1.31 2.45
N GLU A 250 -10.59 -2.50 2.39
CA GLU A 250 -11.24 -3.63 1.72
C GLU A 250 -12.38 -4.20 2.57
N ASN A 251 -12.11 -4.46 3.83
CA ASN A 251 -13.07 -5.08 4.75
C ASN A 251 -13.48 -4.07 5.81
N LEU A 252 -14.73 -3.66 5.86
CA LEU A 252 -15.19 -2.70 6.85
C LEU A 252 -16.23 -3.29 7.78
N LEU A 253 -16.23 -2.81 9.02
CA LEU A 253 -17.38 -2.98 9.89
C LEU A 253 -18.43 -1.91 9.55
N PRO A 254 -19.74 -2.25 9.49
CA PRO A 254 -20.79 -1.27 9.18
C PRO A 254 -20.76 -0.02 10.05
N GLN A 255 -20.41 -0.16 11.33
CA GLN A 255 -20.33 0.94 12.30
C GLN A 255 -19.20 1.92 12.03
N ASP A 256 -18.15 1.51 11.28
CA ASP A 256 -16.99 2.36 11.00
C ASP A 256 -17.18 3.27 9.79
N ILE A 257 -18.16 2.98 8.94
CA ILE A 257 -18.38 3.74 7.70
C ILE A 257 -18.61 5.24 7.99
N ASP A 258 -19.50 5.59 8.90
CA ASP A 258 -19.81 6.99 9.21
C ASP A 258 -18.67 7.69 9.97
N ARG A 259 -17.78 6.96 10.61
CA ARG A 259 -16.59 7.51 11.29
C ARG A 259 -15.63 8.16 10.29
N LEU A 260 -15.47 7.58 9.08
CA LEU A 260 -14.66 8.18 8.02
C LEU A 260 -15.09 9.63 7.73
N ARG A 261 -16.41 9.87 7.61
CA ARG A 261 -16.93 11.21 7.39
C ARG A 261 -16.76 12.11 8.63
N LYS A 262 -17.07 11.59 9.82
CA LYS A 262 -16.98 12.34 11.09
C LYS A 262 -15.55 12.86 11.33
N LEU A 263 -14.55 12.03 11.03
CA LEU A 263 -13.13 12.31 11.21
C LEU A 263 -12.47 12.97 9.98
N ASN A 264 -13.24 13.25 8.92
CA ASN A 264 -12.74 13.79 7.65
C ASN A 264 -11.60 12.95 7.04
N VAL A 265 -11.65 11.64 7.24
CA VAL A 265 -10.67 10.68 6.70
C VAL A 265 -11.01 10.39 5.24
N ILE A 266 -10.02 10.40 4.38
CA ILE A 266 -10.18 10.03 2.96
C ILE A 266 -10.19 8.50 2.83
N ALA A 267 -11.20 7.97 2.15
CA ALA A 267 -11.23 6.58 1.72
C ALA A 267 -10.45 6.45 0.40
N SER A 268 -9.21 6.01 0.48
CA SER A 268 -8.35 5.80 -0.67
C SER A 268 -8.36 4.33 -1.08
N SER A 269 -8.89 4.04 -2.25
CA SER A 269 -9.10 2.66 -2.69
C SER A 269 -8.56 2.43 -4.10
N GLN A 270 -8.31 1.16 -4.40
CA GLN A 270 -7.79 0.69 -5.66
C GLN A 270 -8.86 -0.19 -6.34
N PRO A 271 -9.71 0.36 -7.22
CA PRO A 271 -10.81 -0.42 -7.81
C PRO A 271 -10.36 -1.73 -8.46
N CYS A 272 -9.18 -1.77 -9.08
CA CYS A 272 -8.67 -2.99 -9.70
C CYS A 272 -8.39 -4.13 -8.72
N HIS A 273 -8.25 -3.86 -7.40
CA HIS A 273 -8.09 -4.91 -6.39
C HIS A 273 -9.31 -5.84 -6.28
N ILE A 274 -10.50 -5.34 -6.60
CA ILE A 274 -11.76 -6.13 -6.61
C ILE A 274 -11.62 -7.41 -7.45
N THR A 275 -10.77 -7.38 -8.46
CA THR A 275 -10.67 -8.46 -9.46
C THR A 275 -9.32 -9.20 -9.43
N LEU A 276 -8.46 -8.93 -8.45
CA LEU A 276 -7.16 -9.62 -8.31
C LEU A 276 -7.30 -11.09 -7.91
N ASP A 277 -8.23 -11.39 -7.00
CA ASP A 277 -8.52 -12.76 -6.55
C ASP A 277 -10.03 -13.03 -6.63
N PRO A 278 -10.54 -13.42 -7.81
CA PRO A 278 -11.96 -13.74 -7.99
C PRO A 278 -12.43 -14.86 -7.06
N GLY A 279 -13.43 -14.57 -6.22
CA GLY A 279 -13.95 -15.51 -5.21
C GLY A 279 -13.11 -15.57 -3.92
N GLY A 280 -12.00 -14.86 -3.85
CA GLY A 280 -11.18 -14.72 -2.65
C GLY A 280 -11.98 -14.17 -1.46
N PRO A 281 -12.69 -13.06 -1.62
CA PRO A 281 -13.48 -12.48 -0.54
C PRO A 281 -14.48 -13.44 0.10
N GLU A 282 -15.25 -14.16 -0.70
CA GLU A 282 -16.22 -15.13 -0.18
C GLU A 282 -15.54 -16.35 0.46
N ARG A 283 -14.41 -16.79 -0.11
CA ARG A 283 -13.62 -17.90 0.46
C ARG A 283 -13.02 -17.54 1.81
N ASP A 284 -12.47 -16.32 1.93
CA ASP A 284 -11.66 -15.91 3.09
C ASP A 284 -12.54 -15.33 4.22
N LEU A 285 -13.61 -14.61 3.86
CA LEU A 285 -14.49 -13.91 4.82
C LEU A 285 -15.89 -14.50 4.93
N GLY A 286 -16.32 -15.29 3.94
CA GLY A 286 -17.69 -15.73 3.79
C GLY A 286 -18.62 -14.66 3.21
N LEU A 287 -19.80 -15.09 2.77
CA LEU A 287 -20.74 -14.24 2.01
C LEU A 287 -21.20 -12.99 2.76
N GLU A 288 -21.39 -13.07 4.08
CA GLU A 288 -21.95 -11.92 4.83
C GLU A 288 -20.93 -10.80 4.98
N ARG A 289 -19.69 -11.12 5.35
CA ARG A 289 -18.64 -10.11 5.52
C ARG A 289 -18.19 -9.50 4.19
N SER A 290 -18.14 -10.32 3.12
CA SER A 290 -17.74 -9.83 1.80
C SER A 290 -18.74 -8.84 1.14
N ARG A 291 -20.00 -8.79 1.61
CA ARG A 291 -21.04 -7.89 1.06
C ARG A 291 -20.77 -6.40 1.22
N ILE A 292 -19.88 -6.00 2.11
CA ILE A 292 -19.58 -4.59 2.39
C ILE A 292 -18.15 -4.22 2.00
N MET A 293 -17.48 -5.04 1.19
CA MET A 293 -16.14 -4.76 0.70
C MET A 293 -16.15 -3.69 -0.41
N TRP A 294 -15.20 -2.78 -0.34
CA TRP A 294 -15.06 -1.65 -1.29
C TRP A 294 -16.40 -0.95 -1.57
N PRO A 295 -17.07 -0.37 -0.57
CA PRO A 295 -18.45 0.10 -0.68
C PRO A 295 -18.53 1.51 -1.30
N PHE A 296 -18.14 1.65 -2.58
CA PHE A 296 -17.99 2.94 -3.26
C PHE A 296 -19.30 3.74 -3.37
N ALA A 297 -20.43 3.06 -3.67
CA ALA A 297 -21.73 3.71 -3.75
C ALA A 297 -22.20 4.13 -2.35
N THR A 298 -21.97 3.29 -1.34
CA THR A 298 -22.26 3.61 0.06
C THR A 298 -21.43 4.81 0.53
N TYR A 299 -20.14 4.89 0.22
CA TYR A 299 -19.32 6.07 0.53
C TYR A 299 -19.87 7.34 -0.12
N LYS A 300 -20.26 7.28 -1.40
CA LYS A 300 -20.90 8.40 -2.09
C LYS A 300 -22.20 8.84 -1.39
N GLN A 301 -23.08 7.91 -1.05
CA GLN A 301 -24.35 8.18 -0.36
C GLN A 301 -24.16 8.79 1.03
N ARG A 302 -23.13 8.36 1.75
CA ARG A 302 -22.80 8.87 3.09
C ARG A 302 -21.97 10.15 3.08
N GLY A 303 -21.60 10.67 1.89
CA GLY A 303 -20.79 11.87 1.74
C GLY A 303 -19.34 11.70 2.20
N ILE A 304 -18.83 10.47 2.15
CA ILE A 304 -17.44 10.14 2.44
C ILE A 304 -16.58 10.47 1.21
N ARG A 305 -15.47 11.16 1.42
CA ARG A 305 -14.55 11.53 0.35
C ARG A 305 -13.73 10.31 -0.07
N GLN A 306 -13.67 10.10 -1.38
CA GLN A 306 -12.96 8.98 -1.97
C GLN A 306 -11.82 9.47 -2.86
N ALA A 307 -10.72 8.73 -2.85
CA ALA A 307 -9.62 8.84 -3.78
C ALA A 307 -9.37 7.47 -4.42
N PHE A 308 -9.04 7.44 -5.72
CA PHE A 308 -8.72 6.20 -6.42
C PHE A 308 -7.30 6.22 -6.93
N GLY A 309 -6.67 5.06 -6.92
CA GLY A 309 -5.32 4.82 -7.40
C GLY A 309 -5.16 3.43 -8.02
N THR A 310 -3.96 3.11 -8.48
CA THR A 310 -3.62 1.81 -9.05
C THR A 310 -2.90 0.90 -8.07
N ASP A 311 -2.24 1.48 -7.07
CA ASP A 311 -1.29 0.77 -6.21
C ASP A 311 -0.22 0.01 -7.02
N SER A 312 0.31 0.70 -8.05
CA SER A 312 1.38 0.10 -8.87
C SER A 312 2.63 -0.16 -7.99
N PRO A 313 3.25 -1.34 -8.11
CA PRO A 313 3.10 -2.35 -9.16
C PRO A 313 2.06 -3.46 -8.90
N ILE A 314 1.29 -3.42 -7.81
CA ILE A 314 0.29 -4.46 -7.48
C ILE A 314 -0.72 -4.59 -8.62
N THR A 315 -1.20 -3.46 -9.16
CA THR A 315 -1.96 -3.48 -10.41
C THR A 315 -1.25 -2.68 -11.50
N ALA A 316 -1.56 -3.00 -12.75
CA ALA A 316 -0.98 -2.30 -13.89
C ALA A 316 -1.38 -0.82 -13.90
N VAL A 317 -0.46 0.03 -14.35
CA VAL A 317 -0.70 1.48 -14.53
C VAL A 317 -1.59 1.69 -15.74
N THR A 318 -2.90 1.56 -15.55
CA THR A 318 -3.92 1.72 -16.60
C THR A 318 -5.13 2.46 -16.05
N SER A 319 -5.21 3.77 -16.33
CA SER A 319 -6.29 4.62 -15.81
C SER A 319 -7.68 4.14 -16.21
N MET A 320 -7.82 3.64 -17.45
CA MET A 320 -9.10 3.14 -17.94
C MET A 320 -9.56 1.89 -17.21
N ASN A 321 -8.66 1.01 -16.78
CA ASN A 321 -9.02 -0.17 -15.99
C ASN A 321 -9.56 0.23 -14.60
N VAL A 322 -8.94 1.21 -13.95
CA VAL A 322 -9.44 1.75 -12.67
C VAL A 322 -10.87 2.27 -12.83
N LEU A 323 -11.11 3.08 -13.84
CA LEU A 323 -12.45 3.61 -14.11
C LEU A 323 -13.45 2.51 -14.49
N TYR A 324 -13.05 1.58 -15.38
CA TYR A 324 -13.88 0.46 -15.78
C TYR A 324 -14.32 -0.38 -14.57
N THR A 325 -13.36 -0.80 -13.74
CA THR A 325 -13.67 -1.63 -12.57
C THR A 325 -14.50 -0.88 -11.53
N ALA A 326 -14.25 0.40 -11.28
CA ALA A 326 -15.09 1.21 -10.38
C ALA A 326 -16.54 1.30 -10.86
N ILE A 327 -16.78 1.39 -12.17
CA ILE A 327 -18.11 1.54 -12.77
C ILE A 327 -18.83 0.19 -12.86
N THR A 328 -18.13 -0.85 -13.30
CA THR A 328 -18.74 -2.16 -13.63
C THR A 328 -18.59 -3.20 -12.54
N ARG A 329 -17.55 -3.08 -11.71
CA ARG A 329 -17.06 -4.09 -10.75
C ARG A 329 -16.76 -5.43 -11.41
N GLN A 330 -16.21 -5.34 -12.63
CA GLN A 330 -15.78 -6.47 -13.46
C GLN A 330 -14.29 -6.37 -13.78
N ASP A 331 -13.68 -7.50 -14.00
CA ASP A 331 -12.32 -7.55 -14.56
C ASP A 331 -12.31 -6.97 -15.98
N PRO A 332 -11.40 -6.04 -16.31
CA PRO A 332 -11.39 -5.37 -17.61
C PRO A 332 -11.10 -6.28 -18.82
N ARG A 333 -10.52 -7.46 -18.62
CA ARG A 333 -10.14 -8.40 -19.68
C ARG A 333 -11.20 -9.47 -19.89
N SER A 334 -11.62 -10.10 -18.81
CA SER A 334 -12.58 -11.21 -18.86
C SER A 334 -14.03 -10.77 -18.80
N HIS A 335 -14.30 -9.53 -18.37
CA HIS A 335 -15.63 -8.99 -18.05
C HIS A 335 -16.39 -9.80 -16.98
N TRP A 336 -15.66 -10.58 -16.19
CA TRP A 336 -16.21 -11.38 -15.11
C TRP A 336 -16.17 -10.60 -13.76
N PRO A 337 -17.13 -10.84 -12.86
CA PRO A 337 -18.35 -11.64 -13.04
C PRO A 337 -19.41 -10.92 -13.86
N GLU A 338 -20.25 -11.69 -14.57
CA GLU A 338 -21.38 -11.10 -15.29
C GLU A 338 -22.25 -10.28 -14.33
N GLY A 339 -22.59 -9.06 -14.76
CA GLY A 339 -23.30 -8.14 -13.89
C GLY A 339 -22.44 -7.45 -12.82
N GLY A 340 -21.14 -7.79 -12.67
CA GLY A 340 -20.22 -7.21 -11.68
C GLY A 340 -20.37 -7.76 -10.27
N TRP A 341 -19.27 -7.83 -9.55
CA TRP A 341 -19.26 -8.24 -8.14
C TRP A 341 -19.85 -7.16 -7.25
N LEU A 342 -20.80 -7.50 -6.37
CA LEU A 342 -21.57 -6.54 -5.54
C LEU A 342 -22.09 -5.34 -6.38
N PRO A 343 -23.02 -5.56 -7.33
CA PRO A 343 -23.44 -4.53 -8.28
C PRO A 343 -24.16 -3.32 -7.64
N SER A 344 -24.62 -3.44 -6.40
CA SER A 344 -25.14 -2.33 -5.61
C SER A 344 -24.10 -1.27 -5.27
N GLU A 345 -22.83 -1.64 -5.25
CA GLU A 345 -21.70 -0.74 -4.95
C GLU A 345 -21.04 -0.13 -6.20
N ARG A 346 -21.67 -0.28 -7.37
CA ARG A 346 -21.26 0.44 -8.59
C ARG A 346 -21.46 1.93 -8.44
N ILE A 347 -20.60 2.69 -9.07
CA ILE A 347 -20.73 4.15 -9.19
C ILE A 347 -20.81 4.57 -10.65
N ASP A 348 -21.38 5.71 -10.94
CA ASP A 348 -21.41 6.26 -12.29
C ASP A 348 -20.04 6.78 -12.74
N ALA A 349 -19.88 6.92 -14.06
CA ALA A 349 -18.62 7.33 -14.70
C ALA A 349 -18.14 8.71 -14.22
N ALA A 350 -19.04 9.65 -13.96
CA ALA A 350 -18.69 10.99 -13.48
C ALA A 350 -18.12 10.92 -12.06
N THR A 351 -18.70 10.08 -11.20
CA THR A 351 -18.20 9.82 -9.85
C THR A 351 -16.85 9.12 -9.87
N ALA A 352 -16.69 8.08 -10.69
CA ALA A 352 -15.43 7.36 -10.82
C ALA A 352 -14.30 8.31 -11.31
N LEU A 353 -14.57 9.11 -12.34
CA LEU A 353 -13.61 10.09 -12.84
C LEU A 353 -13.28 11.15 -11.78
N ARG A 354 -14.28 11.67 -11.05
CA ARG A 354 -14.04 12.62 -9.96
C ARG A 354 -13.15 12.02 -8.87
N ASN A 355 -13.39 10.78 -8.45
CA ASN A 355 -12.61 10.11 -7.42
C ASN A 355 -11.17 9.86 -7.87
N TYR A 356 -10.96 9.53 -9.17
CA TYR A 356 -9.64 9.28 -9.74
C TYR A 356 -8.86 10.55 -10.09
N THR A 357 -9.50 11.72 -10.13
CA THR A 357 -8.85 13.01 -10.45
C THR A 357 -8.91 13.97 -9.27
N LEU A 358 -10.04 14.65 -9.08
CA LEU A 358 -10.23 15.64 -8.02
C LEU A 358 -10.12 15.03 -6.62
N GLY A 359 -10.66 13.82 -6.42
CA GLY A 359 -10.56 13.11 -5.14
C GLY A 359 -9.13 12.77 -4.78
N SER A 360 -8.37 12.22 -5.74
CA SER A 360 -6.96 11.89 -5.52
C SER A 360 -6.09 13.13 -5.34
N ALA A 361 -6.33 14.20 -6.12
CA ALA A 361 -5.64 15.47 -5.94
C ALA A 361 -5.96 16.15 -4.60
N TYR A 362 -7.19 15.97 -4.09
CA TYR A 362 -7.58 16.48 -2.78
C TYR A 362 -6.92 15.70 -1.63
N ALA A 363 -6.68 14.42 -1.84
CA ALA A 363 -6.03 13.53 -0.87
C ALA A 363 -4.50 13.67 -0.83
N ALA A 364 -3.90 14.25 -1.88
CA ALA A 364 -2.47 14.55 -1.99
C ALA A 364 -2.17 15.97 -1.52
#